data_9409fa6f674bc172f9cc26c52af88fc4
#
_entry.id   9409fa6f674bc172f9cc26c52af88fc4
#
_cell.length_a   1.000
_cell.length_b   1.000
_cell.length_c   1.000
_cell.angle_alpha   90.00
_cell.angle_beta   90.00
_cell.angle_gamma   90.00
#
_symmetry.space_group_name_H-M   'P 1'
#
loop_
_entity.id
_entity.type
_entity.pdbx_description
1 polymer ?
#
loop_
_entity_poly.entity_id
_entity_poly.type
_entity_poly.pdbx_seq_one_letter_code
_entity_poly.pdbx_strand_id
1 'polypeptide(L)'
;RKLTVVYYNHVEREVVEELLEAGSILGIHVRIGIELSARFRNKFVRFIWELEGFFDHHNLLQFLHEDAVREMMIQGREVSHYQQLYVTEVLEAFNNAHRPVLDEELGLTSEPLELGGFLHFVGAGQPSLLHLAKYIQNLYHGLLDAEVERIHEQIRGDDGKREELLRGCSQKMQSL
;
A
#
# COMPACT_ATOMS: atom_id res chain seq x y z
N ARG A 1 -14.14 23.91 -9.99
CA ARG A 1 -13.90 22.63 -9.27
C ARG A 1 -12.70 22.81 -8.36
N LYS A 2 -12.65 22.04 -7.24
CA LYS A 2 -11.53 22.06 -6.28
C LYS A 2 -11.00 20.65 -6.13
N LEU A 3 -9.68 20.49 -6.01
CA LEU A 3 -8.97 19.24 -5.76
C LEU A 3 -7.91 19.48 -4.67
N THR A 4 -7.93 18.71 -3.59
CA THR A 4 -6.83 18.69 -2.63
C THR A 4 -5.99 17.44 -2.88
N VAL A 5 -4.69 17.63 -3.10
CA VAL A 5 -3.71 16.56 -3.25
C VAL A 5 -2.85 16.52 -2.00
N VAL A 6 -2.83 15.39 -1.32
CA VAL A 6 -2.11 15.21 -0.06
C VAL A 6 -0.91 14.31 -0.29
N TYR A 7 0.26 14.80 0.05
CA TYR A 7 1.53 14.08 -0.02
C TYR A 7 1.92 13.56 1.36
N TYR A 8 2.64 12.46 1.39
CA TYR A 8 3.15 11.88 2.64
C TYR A 8 4.52 12.43 2.98
N ASN A 9 4.66 13.01 4.16
CA ASN A 9 5.88 13.50 4.80
C ASN A 9 6.60 14.63 4.05
N HIS A 10 6.58 14.66 2.73
CA HIS A 10 7.28 15.66 1.91
C HIS A 10 6.59 15.86 0.57
N VAL A 11 6.89 16.97 -0.06
CA VAL A 11 6.56 17.23 -1.46
C VAL A 11 7.74 17.94 -2.14
N GLU A 12 7.97 17.65 -3.41
CA GLU A 12 8.97 18.33 -4.20
C GLU A 12 8.36 19.56 -4.87
N ARG A 13 9.13 20.65 -4.89
CA ARG A 13 8.69 21.92 -5.47
C ARG A 13 8.24 21.74 -6.93
N GLU A 14 9.04 21.01 -7.71
CA GLU A 14 8.81 20.75 -9.13
C GLU A 14 7.47 20.02 -9.36
N VAL A 15 7.15 19.06 -8.50
CA VAL A 15 5.88 18.32 -8.54
C VAL A 15 4.68 19.23 -8.21
N VAL A 16 4.86 20.15 -7.24
CA VAL A 16 3.84 21.17 -6.93
C VAL A 16 3.63 22.10 -8.11
N GLU A 17 4.70 22.57 -8.75
CA GLU A 17 4.67 23.46 -9.90
C GLU A 17 3.89 22.84 -11.07
N GLU A 18 4.24 21.60 -11.45
CA GLU A 18 3.56 20.86 -12.51
C GLU A 18 2.07 20.65 -12.20
N LEU A 19 1.74 20.30 -10.95
CA LEU A 19 0.36 20.06 -10.54
C LEU A 19 -0.49 21.34 -10.56
N LEU A 20 0.07 22.47 -10.12
CA LEU A 20 -0.60 23.76 -10.17
C LEU A 20 -0.81 24.25 -11.62
N GLU A 21 0.19 24.04 -12.50
CA GLU A 21 0.09 24.34 -13.91
C GLU A 21 -0.99 23.49 -14.59
N ALA A 22 -1.00 22.17 -14.36
CA ALA A 22 -2.04 21.27 -14.85
C ALA A 22 -3.43 21.67 -14.35
N GLY A 23 -3.54 22.03 -13.06
CA GLY A 23 -4.79 22.54 -12.49
C GLY A 23 -5.28 23.81 -13.19
N SER A 24 -4.37 24.74 -13.49
CA SER A 24 -4.68 25.99 -14.21
C SER A 24 -5.21 25.70 -15.62
N ILE A 25 -4.54 24.80 -16.37
CA ILE A 25 -4.96 24.39 -17.72
C ILE A 25 -6.35 23.77 -17.71
N LEU A 26 -6.64 22.94 -16.71
CA LEU A 26 -7.91 22.22 -16.59
C LEU A 26 -9.03 23.02 -15.92
N GLY A 27 -8.79 24.26 -15.47
CA GLY A 27 -9.73 25.08 -14.72
C GLY A 27 -10.10 24.47 -13.35
N ILE A 28 -9.14 23.77 -12.73
CA ILE A 28 -9.28 23.14 -11.41
C ILE A 28 -8.43 23.91 -10.40
N HIS A 29 -9.07 24.35 -9.31
CA HIS A 29 -8.33 24.92 -8.18
C HIS A 29 -7.68 23.80 -7.37
N VAL A 30 -6.35 23.71 -7.41
CA VAL A 30 -5.57 22.71 -6.70
C VAL A 30 -5.11 23.25 -5.36
N ARG A 31 -5.24 22.44 -4.32
CA ARG A 31 -4.67 22.66 -2.99
C ARG A 31 -3.65 21.58 -2.69
N ILE A 32 -2.58 21.94 -2.02
CA ILE A 32 -1.51 21.03 -1.61
C ILE A 32 -1.59 20.84 -0.11
N GLY A 33 -1.64 19.56 0.30
CA GLY A 33 -1.54 19.15 1.69
C GLY A 33 -0.35 18.23 1.90
N ILE A 34 0.24 18.27 3.09
CA ILE A 34 1.31 17.35 3.49
C ILE A 34 0.85 16.65 4.77
N GLU A 35 0.71 15.34 4.72
CA GLU A 35 0.40 14.55 5.89
C GLU A 35 1.68 14.27 6.66
N LEU A 36 1.71 14.71 7.91
CA LEU A 36 2.85 14.60 8.82
C LEU A 36 2.43 13.84 10.08
N SER A 37 3.39 13.15 10.68
CA SER A 37 3.23 12.53 12.00
C SER A 37 4.17 13.19 13.00
N ALA A 38 3.63 13.66 14.10
CA ALA A 38 4.40 14.25 15.19
C ALA A 38 4.11 13.57 16.52
N ARG A 39 5.12 13.54 17.38
CA ARG A 39 4.96 13.06 18.75
C ARG A 39 4.49 14.21 19.64
N PHE A 40 3.28 14.05 20.21
CA PHE A 40 2.74 15.01 21.16
C PHE A 40 2.29 14.29 22.45
N ARG A 41 2.83 14.66 23.59
CA ARG A 41 2.51 14.08 24.91
C ARG A 41 2.52 12.54 24.92
N ASN A 42 3.60 11.94 24.41
CA ASN A 42 3.79 10.48 24.27
C ASN A 42 2.81 9.75 23.33
N LYS A 43 2.05 10.48 22.51
CA LYS A 43 1.20 9.92 21.45
C LYS A 43 1.70 10.39 20.10
N PHE A 44 1.57 9.54 19.08
CA PHE A 44 1.73 9.97 17.70
C PHE A 44 0.41 10.60 17.25
N VAL A 45 0.50 11.82 16.74
CA VAL A 45 -0.62 12.55 16.14
C VAL A 45 -0.32 12.70 14.66
N ARG A 46 -1.27 12.32 13.83
CA ARG A 46 -1.22 12.52 12.40
C ARG A 46 -2.04 13.75 12.06
N PHE A 47 -1.52 14.63 11.23
CA PHE A 47 -2.20 15.82 10.76
C PHE A 47 -1.85 16.13 9.32
N ILE A 48 -2.73 16.85 8.64
CA ILE A 48 -2.49 17.35 7.29
C ILE A 48 -2.22 18.84 7.40
N TRP A 49 -1.05 19.24 6.92
CA TRP A 49 -0.71 20.64 6.77
C TRP A 49 -1.11 21.10 5.37
N GLU A 50 -2.21 21.84 5.29
CA GLU A 50 -2.65 22.43 4.02
C GLU A 50 -1.87 23.73 3.78
N LEU A 51 -1.23 23.83 2.62
CA LEU A 51 -0.46 25.00 2.17
C LEU A 51 -1.44 26.02 1.58
N GLU A 52 -2.06 26.80 2.44
CA GLU A 52 -3.05 27.84 2.11
C GLU A 52 -2.57 29.24 2.53
N GLY A 53 -3.24 30.26 2.01
CA GLY A 53 -3.00 31.65 2.39
C GLY A 53 -1.96 32.37 1.51
N PHE A 54 -1.50 31.74 0.44
CA PHE A 54 -0.61 32.39 -0.51
C PHE A 54 -1.40 33.21 -1.53
N PHE A 55 -0.86 34.36 -1.90
CA PHE A 55 -1.51 35.27 -2.83
C PHE A 55 -1.62 34.65 -4.25
N ASP A 56 -0.59 33.95 -4.66
CA ASP A 56 -0.51 33.24 -5.95
C ASP A 56 0.38 32.00 -5.88
N HIS A 57 0.48 31.27 -7.00
CA HIS A 57 1.32 30.08 -7.12
C HIS A 57 2.80 30.39 -6.94
N HIS A 58 3.26 31.57 -7.40
CA HIS A 58 4.65 31.98 -7.27
C HIS A 58 5.05 32.11 -5.80
N ASN A 59 4.20 32.73 -4.97
CA ASN A 59 4.46 32.88 -3.52
C ASN A 59 4.50 31.52 -2.82
N LEU A 60 3.64 30.58 -3.20
CA LEU A 60 3.68 29.21 -2.67
C LEU A 60 5.01 28.51 -3.04
N LEU A 61 5.42 28.58 -4.30
CA LEU A 61 6.67 27.97 -4.76
C LEU A 61 7.93 28.64 -4.13
N GLN A 62 7.86 29.94 -3.87
CA GLN A 62 8.91 30.66 -3.15
C GLN A 62 8.98 30.21 -1.68
N PHE A 63 7.85 30.04 -1.01
CA PHE A 63 7.77 29.51 0.36
C PHE A 63 8.39 28.10 0.45
N LEU A 64 8.11 27.22 -0.51
CA LEU A 64 8.72 25.88 -0.56
C LEU A 64 10.24 25.91 -0.76
N HIS A 65 10.78 27.06 -1.19
CA HIS A 65 12.23 27.27 -1.36
C HIS A 65 12.92 27.85 -0.12
N GLU A 66 12.18 28.26 0.89
CA GLU A 66 12.75 28.73 2.15
C GLU A 66 13.55 27.63 2.85
N ASP A 67 14.70 27.98 3.42
CA ASP A 67 15.64 27.00 3.99
C ASP A 67 15.00 26.10 5.05
N ALA A 68 14.16 26.66 5.93
CA ALA A 68 13.48 25.91 6.97
C ALA A 68 12.45 24.91 6.39
N VAL A 69 11.79 25.28 5.30
CA VAL A 69 10.80 24.42 4.63
C VAL A 69 11.52 23.31 3.86
N ARG A 70 12.59 23.64 3.17
CA ARG A 70 13.44 22.66 2.47
C ARG A 70 14.01 21.62 3.44
N GLU A 71 14.53 22.06 4.57
CA GLU A 71 15.05 21.16 5.61
C GLU A 71 13.96 20.20 6.11
N MET A 72 12.77 20.71 6.36
CA MET A 72 11.63 19.89 6.75
C MET A 72 11.25 18.86 5.66
N MET A 73 11.29 19.26 4.37
CA MET A 73 11.02 18.32 3.26
C MET A 73 12.11 17.25 3.13
N ILE A 74 13.38 17.58 3.36
CA ILE A 74 14.47 16.61 3.39
C ILE A 74 14.25 15.58 4.49
N GLN A 75 13.95 16.02 5.72
CA GLN A 75 13.65 15.12 6.84
C GLN A 75 12.41 14.25 6.55
N GLY A 76 11.37 14.81 5.96
CA GLY A 76 10.18 14.06 5.52
C GLY A 76 10.51 12.97 4.50
N ARG A 77 11.41 13.25 3.56
CA ARG A 77 11.88 12.26 2.58
C ARG A 77 12.66 11.12 3.24
N GLU A 78 13.49 11.41 4.21
CA GLU A 78 14.21 10.40 4.99
C GLU A 78 13.24 9.48 5.75
N VAL A 79 12.20 10.04 6.36
CA VAL A 79 11.14 9.25 7.01
C VAL A 79 10.41 8.35 6.01
N SER A 80 10.06 8.85 4.83
CA SER A 80 9.42 8.05 3.77
C SER A 80 10.32 6.91 3.30
N HIS A 81 11.62 7.18 3.12
CA HIS A 81 12.59 6.15 2.75
C HIS A 81 12.72 5.07 3.83
N TYR A 82 12.83 5.47 5.10
CA TYR A 82 12.86 4.52 6.21
C TYR A 82 11.60 3.64 6.25
N GLN A 83 10.42 4.22 6.07
CA GLN A 83 9.17 3.47 6.02
C GLN A 83 9.15 2.46 4.86
N GLN A 84 9.68 2.83 3.70
CA GLN A 84 9.78 1.93 2.55
C GLN A 84 10.72 0.76 2.85
N LEU A 85 11.91 1.04 3.40
CA LEU A 85 12.85 -0.02 3.81
C LEU A 85 12.21 -0.98 4.81
N TYR A 86 11.54 -0.45 5.83
CA TYR A 86 10.87 -1.28 6.83
C TYR A 86 9.83 -2.22 6.20
N VAL A 87 8.99 -1.73 5.30
CA VAL A 87 7.99 -2.58 4.62
C VAL A 87 8.66 -3.63 3.72
N THR A 88 9.78 -3.30 3.09
CA THR A 88 10.57 -4.24 2.29
C THR A 88 11.13 -5.36 3.16
N GLU A 89 11.70 -5.04 4.31
CA GLU A 89 12.21 -6.04 5.26
C GLU A 89 11.09 -6.97 5.76
N VAL A 90 9.88 -6.42 6.01
CA VAL A 90 8.72 -7.23 6.40
C VAL A 90 8.27 -8.15 5.25
N LEU A 91 8.33 -7.69 3.99
CA LEU A 91 8.05 -8.54 2.82
C LEU A 91 9.04 -9.70 2.73
N GLU A 92 10.33 -9.44 2.91
CA GLU A 92 11.36 -10.48 2.92
C GLU A 92 11.15 -11.47 4.08
N ALA A 93 10.84 -10.97 5.28
CA ALA A 93 10.53 -11.81 6.42
C ALA A 93 9.29 -12.68 6.18
N PHE A 94 8.26 -12.15 5.53
CA PHE A 94 7.10 -12.94 5.11
C PHE A 94 7.51 -14.06 4.16
N ASN A 95 8.27 -13.78 3.11
CA ASN A 95 8.73 -14.78 2.14
C ASN A 95 9.52 -15.91 2.81
N ASN A 96 10.38 -15.57 3.76
CA ASN A 96 11.31 -16.52 4.37
C ASN A 96 10.68 -17.34 5.51
N ALA A 97 9.77 -16.75 6.29
CA ALA A 97 9.27 -17.37 7.51
C ALA A 97 7.77 -17.72 7.45
N HIS A 98 6.94 -16.84 6.91
CA HIS A 98 5.49 -17.02 7.00
C HIS A 98 4.87 -17.67 5.75
N ARG A 99 5.38 -17.36 4.58
CA ARG A 99 4.89 -17.94 3.33
C ARG A 99 4.92 -19.48 3.32
N PRO A 100 6.05 -20.15 3.68
CA PRO A 100 6.09 -21.60 3.69
C PRO A 100 5.09 -22.23 4.67
N VAL A 101 4.88 -21.59 5.82
CA VAL A 101 3.90 -22.06 6.82
C VAL A 101 2.47 -21.94 6.29
N LEU A 102 2.13 -20.81 5.67
CA LEU A 102 0.81 -20.63 5.07
C LEU A 102 0.55 -21.59 3.91
N ASP A 103 1.55 -21.84 3.07
CA ASP A 103 1.47 -22.79 1.98
C ASP A 103 1.20 -24.21 2.50
N GLU A 104 1.89 -24.64 3.56
CA GLU A 104 1.67 -25.92 4.22
C GLU A 104 0.28 -26.01 4.85
N GLU A 105 -0.14 -25.00 5.61
CA GLU A 105 -1.44 -24.99 6.30
C GLU A 105 -2.62 -24.99 5.32
N LEU A 106 -2.49 -24.29 4.20
CA LEU A 106 -3.55 -24.19 3.18
C LEU A 106 -3.46 -25.29 2.12
N GLY A 107 -2.38 -26.06 2.09
CA GLY A 107 -2.11 -27.05 1.06
C GLY A 107 -1.88 -26.42 -0.33
N LEU A 108 -1.29 -25.24 -0.35
CA LEU A 108 -1.00 -24.45 -1.55
C LEU A 108 0.50 -24.43 -1.85
N THR A 109 0.86 -23.90 -3.00
CA THR A 109 2.23 -23.57 -3.36
C THR A 109 2.24 -22.19 -3.98
N SER A 110 2.90 -21.23 -3.31
CA SER A 110 3.01 -19.88 -3.80
C SER A 110 4.45 -19.52 -4.16
N GLU A 111 4.61 -18.67 -5.15
CA GLU A 111 5.91 -18.07 -5.45
C GLU A 111 6.25 -16.97 -4.44
N PRO A 112 7.55 -16.74 -4.16
CA PRO A 112 7.97 -15.61 -3.32
C PRO A 112 7.43 -14.28 -3.88
N LEU A 113 6.97 -13.41 -2.99
CA LEU A 113 6.53 -12.08 -3.37
C LEU A 113 7.72 -11.26 -3.86
N GLU A 114 7.61 -10.71 -5.06
CA GLU A 114 8.62 -9.82 -5.60
C GLU A 114 8.37 -8.37 -5.19
N LEU A 115 9.42 -7.67 -4.78
CA LEU A 115 9.35 -6.25 -4.42
C LEU A 115 8.79 -5.40 -5.57
N GLY A 116 9.21 -5.68 -6.81
CA GLY A 116 8.72 -4.97 -8.00
C GLY A 116 7.21 -5.11 -8.18
N GLY A 117 6.67 -6.30 -8.02
CA GLY A 117 5.22 -6.57 -8.08
C GLY A 117 4.46 -5.86 -6.97
N PHE A 118 4.99 -5.87 -5.76
CA PHE A 118 4.41 -5.14 -4.63
C PHE A 118 4.40 -3.62 -4.85
N LEU A 119 5.52 -3.03 -5.29
CA LEU A 119 5.58 -1.59 -5.58
C LEU A 119 4.64 -1.19 -6.73
N HIS A 120 4.51 -2.02 -7.75
CA HIS A 120 3.52 -1.81 -8.81
C HIS A 120 2.08 -1.84 -8.28
N PHE A 121 1.77 -2.75 -7.36
CA PHE A 121 0.46 -2.82 -6.69
C PHE A 121 0.16 -1.57 -5.85
N VAL A 122 1.16 -1.02 -5.15
CA VAL A 122 1.03 0.23 -4.38
C VAL A 122 0.79 1.43 -5.31
N GLY A 123 1.40 1.45 -6.49
CA GLY A 123 1.33 2.55 -7.43
C GLY A 123 2.12 3.77 -6.96
N ALA A 124 1.57 4.97 -7.16
CA ALA A 124 2.23 6.23 -6.82
C ALA A 124 2.22 6.58 -5.31
N GLY A 125 1.62 5.71 -4.48
CA GLY A 125 1.52 5.95 -3.02
C GLY A 125 2.74 5.52 -2.24
N GLN A 126 2.78 5.93 -0.96
CA GLN A 126 3.78 5.44 0.00
C GLN A 126 3.48 3.98 0.36
N PRO A 127 4.44 3.04 0.23
CA PRO A 127 4.28 1.66 0.70
C PRO A 127 3.98 1.61 2.20
N SER A 128 3.08 0.72 2.60
CA SER A 128 2.68 0.53 4.00
C SER A 128 2.43 -0.94 4.30
N LEU A 129 2.44 -1.30 5.58
CA LEU A 129 2.09 -2.66 6.03
C LEU A 129 0.67 -3.06 5.61
N LEU A 130 -0.26 -2.09 5.53
CA LEU A 130 -1.62 -2.36 5.06
C LEU A 130 -1.64 -2.72 3.57
N HIS A 131 -0.84 -2.04 2.74
CA HIS A 131 -0.66 -2.40 1.34
C HIS A 131 -0.06 -3.81 1.21
N LEU A 132 0.96 -4.13 2.01
CA LEU A 132 1.58 -5.45 2.00
C LEU A 132 0.58 -6.54 2.42
N ALA A 133 -0.15 -6.34 3.50
CA ALA A 133 -1.19 -7.27 3.95
C ALA A 133 -2.26 -7.50 2.87
N LYS A 134 -2.69 -6.44 2.18
CA LYS A 134 -3.65 -6.54 1.08
C LYS A 134 -3.08 -7.26 -0.14
N TYR A 135 -1.81 -7.02 -0.45
CA TYR A 135 -1.12 -7.69 -1.55
C TYR A 135 -1.01 -9.21 -1.30
N ILE A 136 -0.61 -9.60 -0.08
CA ILE A 136 -0.58 -11.00 0.37
C ILE A 136 -1.99 -11.61 0.30
N GLN A 137 -2.99 -10.93 0.86
CA GLN A 137 -4.36 -11.38 0.83
C GLN A 137 -4.85 -11.66 -0.60
N ASN A 138 -4.60 -10.74 -1.52
CA ASN A 138 -5.02 -10.90 -2.92
C ASN A 138 -4.35 -12.11 -3.58
N LEU A 139 -3.05 -12.35 -3.31
CA LEU A 139 -2.34 -13.53 -3.81
C LEU A 139 -3.02 -14.82 -3.33
N TYR A 140 -3.20 -14.97 -2.02
CA TYR A 140 -3.77 -16.20 -1.45
C TYR A 140 -5.24 -16.40 -1.82
N HIS A 141 -6.03 -15.35 -1.95
CA HIS A 141 -7.38 -15.45 -2.50
C HIS A 141 -7.36 -16.00 -3.93
N GLY A 142 -6.49 -15.47 -4.80
CA GLY A 142 -6.38 -15.98 -6.17
C GLY A 142 -5.94 -17.45 -6.24
N LEU A 143 -5.01 -17.87 -5.37
CA LEU A 143 -4.57 -19.27 -5.29
C LEU A 143 -5.68 -20.20 -4.77
N LEU A 144 -6.42 -19.77 -3.75
CA LEU A 144 -7.54 -20.54 -3.21
C LEU A 144 -8.68 -20.66 -4.22
N ASP A 145 -9.02 -19.59 -4.94
CA ASP A 145 -10.04 -19.62 -5.98
C ASP A 145 -9.65 -20.59 -7.09
N ALA A 146 -8.40 -20.56 -7.55
CA ALA A 146 -7.89 -21.49 -8.55
C ALA A 146 -7.93 -22.96 -8.08
N GLU A 147 -7.59 -23.20 -6.81
CA GLU A 147 -7.65 -24.55 -6.24
C GLU A 147 -9.08 -25.05 -6.09
N VAL A 148 -10.02 -24.19 -5.70
CA VAL A 148 -11.45 -24.50 -5.65
C VAL A 148 -11.97 -24.87 -7.05
N GLU A 149 -11.61 -24.11 -8.09
CA GLU A 149 -11.99 -24.42 -9.48
C GLU A 149 -11.41 -25.77 -9.92
N ARG A 150 -10.13 -26.01 -9.63
CA ARG A 150 -9.46 -27.28 -9.94
C ARG A 150 -10.18 -28.48 -9.27
N ILE A 151 -10.57 -28.34 -8.00
CA ILE A 151 -11.32 -29.37 -7.29
C ILE A 151 -12.70 -29.58 -7.95
N HIS A 152 -13.40 -28.49 -8.26
CA HIS A 152 -14.71 -28.59 -8.94
C HIS A 152 -14.62 -29.31 -10.29
N GLU A 153 -13.57 -29.06 -11.07
CA GLU A 153 -13.36 -29.76 -12.34
C GLU A 153 -13.10 -31.25 -12.14
N GLN A 154 -12.33 -31.63 -11.11
CA GLN A 154 -12.01 -33.03 -10.80
C GLN A 154 -13.23 -33.85 -10.34
N ILE A 155 -14.18 -33.21 -9.66
CA ILE A 155 -15.41 -33.89 -9.18
C ILE A 155 -16.58 -33.80 -10.17
N ARG A 156 -16.40 -33.06 -11.27
CA ARG A 156 -17.44 -32.88 -12.29
C ARG A 156 -17.71 -34.17 -13.01
N GLY A 157 -18.83 -34.83 -12.65
CA GLY A 157 -19.25 -36.11 -13.23
C GLY A 157 -18.78 -37.36 -12.48
N ASP A 158 -18.17 -37.23 -11.29
CA ASP A 158 -17.73 -38.34 -10.44
C ASP A 158 -18.32 -38.18 -9.03
N ASP A 159 -19.52 -38.74 -8.82
CA ASP A 159 -20.22 -38.67 -7.54
C ASP A 159 -19.44 -39.36 -6.40
N GLY A 160 -18.62 -40.39 -6.69
CA GLY A 160 -17.80 -41.08 -5.71
C GLY A 160 -16.70 -40.18 -5.13
N LYS A 161 -15.97 -39.45 -5.99
CA LYS A 161 -14.96 -38.48 -5.56
C LYS A 161 -15.56 -37.30 -4.80
N ARG A 162 -16.76 -36.87 -5.18
CA ARG A 162 -17.49 -35.82 -4.47
C ARG A 162 -17.79 -36.22 -3.01
N GLU A 163 -18.29 -37.44 -2.78
CA GLU A 163 -18.54 -37.93 -1.43
C GLU A 163 -17.27 -38.07 -0.59
N GLU A 164 -16.17 -38.52 -1.18
CA GLU A 164 -14.88 -38.69 -0.49
C GLU A 164 -14.33 -37.34 -0.04
N LEU A 165 -14.35 -36.32 -0.91
CA LEU A 165 -13.96 -34.95 -0.58
C LEU A 165 -14.81 -34.32 0.52
N LEU A 166 -16.14 -34.51 0.47
CA LEU A 166 -17.05 -34.02 1.52
C LEU A 166 -16.79 -34.70 2.87
N ARG A 167 -16.48 -35.99 2.90
CA ARG A 167 -16.07 -36.69 4.13
C ARG A 167 -14.75 -36.16 4.68
N GLY A 168 -13.75 -35.92 3.82
CA GLY A 168 -12.45 -35.34 4.21
C GLY A 168 -12.59 -33.94 4.79
N CYS A 169 -13.39 -33.07 4.19
CA CYS A 169 -13.68 -31.72 4.71
C CYS A 169 -14.40 -31.77 6.07
N SER A 170 -15.37 -32.65 6.24
CA SER A 170 -16.11 -32.82 7.52
C SER A 170 -15.20 -33.30 8.64
N GLN A 171 -14.23 -34.18 8.37
CA GLN A 171 -13.25 -34.63 9.36
C GLN A 171 -12.29 -33.52 9.77
N LYS A 172 -11.80 -32.71 8.83
CA LYS A 172 -10.94 -31.55 9.14
C LYS A 172 -11.66 -30.49 9.98
N MET A 173 -12.93 -30.21 9.69
CA MET A 173 -13.74 -29.25 10.48
C MET A 173 -14.04 -29.74 11.90
N GLN A 174 -14.03 -31.04 12.16
CA GLN A 174 -14.20 -31.59 13.51
C GLN A 174 -12.92 -31.63 14.34
N SER A 175 -11.77 -31.42 13.71
CA SER A 175 -10.43 -31.41 14.33
C SER A 175 -9.91 -30.01 14.66
N LEU A 176 -10.64 -28.95 14.29
CA LEU A 176 -10.41 -27.55 14.64
C LEU A 176 -11.26 -27.14 15.83
#